data_afb33f3538a7ae9701a5004bb5c3c5ac
#
_entry.id   afb33f3538a7ae9701a5004bb5c3c5ac
#
_cell.length_a   1.000
_cell.length_b   1.000
_cell.length_c   1.000
_cell.angle_alpha   90.00
_cell.angle_beta   90.00
_cell.angle_gamma   90.00
#
_symmetry.space_group_name_H-M   'P 1'
#
loop_
_entity.id
_entity.type
_entity.pdbx_description
1 polymer ?
#
loop_
_entity_poly.entity_id
_entity_poly.type
_entity_poly.pdbx_seq_one_letter_code
_entity_poly.pdbx_strand_id
1 'polypeptide(L)'
;MKNGILQKLKQGPVLGDGGYLLELEKRGWVRAGPFTPEVALTNPEALRQLHIEFREAGAEVLQALTFYASRDKLATVGLQDRLEDLNRAAVRIAKEVAGQRCLVAGNLSLTWMYEPESSAAKDRVRATFDEQLAVQVGEGVDFIIGETFSWLGEALIAVECAKRTGLPVMVTICFENQNLTAEGKSAAEAAKTLVDAGADIVGMNCLRPPEHIFKPLEEMRKAVPNAFLAAQPVAYHTPADKPDFTSLPQFPFELDNLQLSRKEMAAYAQRAREIGVDYIGACCGAVATHIREMARVLQKLPAEQRTWALNYEKPMSAYEYYDHDPAEVGAKNIARKSAK
;
A
#
# COMPACT_ATOMS: atom_id res chain seq x y z
N MET A 1 4.88 -3.90 -25.42
CA MET A 1 3.71 -3.69 -24.55
C MET A 1 4.10 -4.13 -23.13
N LYS A 2 3.71 -3.40 -22.10
CA LYS A 2 3.90 -3.83 -20.72
C LYS A 2 3.08 -5.12 -20.47
N ASN A 3 3.65 -6.07 -19.75
CA ASN A 3 2.89 -7.19 -19.23
C ASN A 3 1.87 -6.67 -18.21
N GLY A 4 0.59 -7.01 -18.36
CA GLY A 4 -0.44 -6.64 -17.39
C GLY A 4 -0.22 -7.29 -16.02
N ILE A 5 -0.93 -6.77 -14.99
CA ILE A 5 -0.74 -7.19 -13.59
C ILE A 5 -0.88 -8.72 -13.43
N LEU A 6 -1.91 -9.34 -14.00
CA LEU A 6 -2.13 -10.78 -13.88
C LEU A 6 -1.01 -11.61 -14.51
N GLN A 7 -0.41 -11.11 -15.60
CA GLN A 7 0.72 -11.79 -16.23
C GLN A 7 1.98 -11.68 -15.36
N LYS A 8 2.21 -10.52 -14.72
CA LYS A 8 3.33 -10.35 -13.79
C LYS A 8 3.19 -11.27 -12.57
N LEU A 9 1.99 -11.35 -11.98
CA LEU A 9 1.72 -12.20 -10.82
C LEU A 9 1.94 -13.70 -11.10
N LYS A 10 1.67 -14.16 -12.32
CA LYS A 10 2.00 -15.52 -12.75
C LYS A 10 3.50 -15.80 -12.83
N GLN A 11 4.32 -14.77 -12.94
CA GLN A 11 5.80 -14.88 -13.01
C GLN A 11 6.47 -14.82 -11.62
N GLY A 12 5.72 -14.41 -10.60
CA GLY A 12 6.18 -14.30 -9.23
C GLY A 12 5.58 -13.10 -8.51
N PRO A 13 5.94 -12.87 -7.24
CA PRO A 13 5.35 -11.78 -6.47
C PRO A 13 5.66 -10.43 -7.12
N VAL A 14 4.66 -9.54 -7.14
CA VAL A 14 4.76 -8.15 -7.61
C VAL A 14 4.92 -7.24 -6.40
N LEU A 15 5.88 -6.32 -6.47
CA LEU A 15 6.09 -5.32 -5.43
C LEU A 15 5.26 -4.06 -5.72
N GLY A 16 4.35 -3.74 -4.79
CA GLY A 16 3.63 -2.47 -4.75
C GLY A 16 4.48 -1.32 -4.21
N ASP A 17 3.88 -0.16 -4.15
CA ASP A 17 4.47 1.04 -3.56
C ASP A 17 4.18 1.16 -2.05
N GLY A 18 4.41 2.36 -1.48
CA GLY A 18 4.26 2.67 -0.07
C GLY A 18 3.11 3.64 0.23
N GLY A 19 3.18 4.30 1.39
CA GLY A 19 2.15 5.23 1.86
C GLY A 19 2.29 6.62 1.24
N TYR A 20 1.18 7.20 0.81
CA TYR A 20 1.14 8.56 0.24
C TYR A 20 0.60 9.58 1.23
N LEU A 21 -0.55 9.31 1.83
CA LEU A 21 -1.35 10.28 2.56
C LEU A 21 -0.58 10.93 3.72
N LEU A 22 -0.15 10.12 4.69
CA LEU A 22 0.58 10.63 5.86
C LEU A 22 1.98 11.12 5.50
N GLU A 23 2.62 10.58 4.47
CA GLU A 23 3.92 11.04 4.02
C GLU A 23 3.85 12.44 3.40
N LEU A 24 2.84 12.74 2.59
CA LEU A 24 2.62 14.07 2.02
C LEU A 24 2.24 15.09 3.09
N GLU A 25 1.44 14.68 4.07
CA GLU A 25 1.09 15.50 5.22
C GLU A 25 2.32 15.80 6.07
N LYS A 26 3.10 14.78 6.44
CA LYS A 26 4.34 14.91 7.22
C LYS A 26 5.37 15.81 6.55
N ARG A 27 5.44 15.81 5.21
CA ARG A 27 6.27 16.73 4.44
C ARG A 27 5.69 18.16 4.36
N GLY A 28 4.51 18.41 4.90
CA GLY A 28 3.87 19.73 4.97
C GLY A 28 3.20 20.19 3.67
N TRP A 29 2.94 19.28 2.72
CA TRP A 29 2.37 19.64 1.42
C TRP A 29 0.84 19.71 1.44
N VAL A 30 0.18 18.99 2.35
CA VAL A 30 -1.27 18.90 2.40
C VAL A 30 -1.71 18.46 3.80
N ARG A 31 -2.97 18.71 4.16
CA ARG A 31 -3.58 18.10 5.34
C ARG A 31 -3.95 16.65 5.06
N ALA A 32 -3.82 15.76 6.07
CA ALA A 32 -4.27 14.40 5.95
C ALA A 32 -5.81 14.29 5.82
N GLY A 33 -6.29 13.18 5.25
CA GLY A 33 -7.70 12.90 5.06
C GLY A 33 -8.27 13.42 3.74
N PRO A 34 -9.53 13.89 3.71
CA PRO A 34 -10.21 14.33 2.48
C PRO A 34 -9.51 15.47 1.74
N PHE A 35 -8.63 16.22 2.38
CA PHE A 35 -7.80 17.25 1.76
C PHE A 35 -6.66 16.68 0.91
N THR A 36 -6.21 15.45 1.16
CA THR A 36 -5.01 14.88 0.53
C THR A 36 -5.04 14.89 -1.00
N PRO A 37 -6.14 14.58 -1.70
CA PRO A 37 -6.18 14.58 -3.16
C PRO A 37 -5.86 15.93 -3.77
N GLU A 38 -6.06 17.05 -3.06
CA GLU A 38 -5.80 18.39 -3.54
C GLU A 38 -4.32 18.60 -3.95
N VAL A 39 -3.41 17.85 -3.36
CA VAL A 39 -1.97 17.90 -3.67
C VAL A 39 -1.70 17.67 -5.16
N ALA A 40 -2.50 16.86 -5.84
CA ALA A 40 -2.35 16.61 -7.28
C ALA A 40 -2.54 17.87 -8.14
N LEU A 41 -3.23 18.89 -7.61
CA LEU A 41 -3.47 20.16 -8.29
C LEU A 41 -2.64 21.31 -7.70
N THR A 42 -2.48 21.34 -6.38
CA THR A 42 -1.82 22.45 -5.67
C THR A 42 -0.31 22.28 -5.59
N ASN A 43 0.16 21.04 -5.43
CA ASN A 43 1.58 20.70 -5.31
C ASN A 43 1.93 19.43 -6.10
N PRO A 44 1.68 19.38 -7.43
CA PRO A 44 1.85 18.18 -8.24
C PRO A 44 3.28 17.63 -8.19
N GLU A 45 4.29 18.49 -8.03
CA GLU A 45 5.69 18.08 -7.92
C GLU A 45 5.98 17.28 -6.65
N ALA A 46 5.29 17.57 -5.54
CA ALA A 46 5.43 16.81 -4.32
C ALA A 46 4.93 15.36 -4.51
N LEU A 47 3.77 15.19 -5.16
CA LEU A 47 3.24 13.87 -5.51
C LEU A 47 4.13 13.16 -6.54
N ARG A 48 4.59 13.87 -7.58
CA ARG A 48 5.52 13.35 -8.59
C ARG A 48 6.79 12.82 -7.96
N GLN A 49 7.40 13.60 -7.07
CA GLN A 49 8.63 13.20 -6.38
C GLN A 49 8.44 11.94 -5.54
N LEU A 50 7.32 11.81 -4.83
CA LEU A 50 7.03 10.62 -4.03
C LEU A 50 6.85 9.37 -4.91
N HIS A 51 6.17 9.49 -6.06
CA HIS A 51 6.11 8.40 -7.04
C HIS A 51 7.49 8.02 -7.57
N ILE A 52 8.35 9.01 -7.88
CA ILE A 52 9.74 8.76 -8.32
C ILE A 52 10.50 7.98 -7.24
N GLU A 53 10.40 8.37 -5.99
CA GLU A 53 11.06 7.71 -4.87
C GLU A 53 10.65 6.23 -4.76
N PHE A 54 9.37 5.90 -4.86
CA PHE A 54 8.88 4.52 -4.84
C PHE A 54 9.34 3.74 -6.07
N ARG A 55 9.27 4.32 -7.27
CA ARG A 55 9.77 3.68 -8.49
C ARG A 55 11.26 3.35 -8.40
N GLU A 56 12.09 4.30 -7.96
CA GLU A 56 13.53 4.10 -7.83
C GLU A 56 13.87 3.13 -6.67
N ALA A 57 13.00 3.01 -5.67
CA ALA A 57 13.10 1.99 -4.63
C ALA A 57 12.79 0.57 -5.13
N GLY A 58 12.22 0.41 -6.32
CA GLY A 58 11.96 -0.88 -6.94
C GLY A 58 10.49 -1.28 -6.99
N ALA A 59 9.55 -0.37 -6.69
CA ALA A 59 8.13 -0.61 -6.90
C ALA A 59 7.84 -0.94 -8.38
N GLU A 60 7.01 -1.94 -8.61
CA GLU A 60 6.57 -2.37 -9.94
C GLU A 60 5.18 -1.82 -10.30
N VAL A 61 4.48 -1.28 -9.31
CA VAL A 61 3.19 -0.62 -9.42
C VAL A 61 3.26 0.72 -8.72
N LEU A 62 2.67 1.75 -9.33
CA LEU A 62 2.40 3.04 -8.70
C LEU A 62 0.89 3.22 -8.62
N GLN A 63 0.36 3.47 -7.44
CA GLN A 63 -1.05 3.69 -7.21
C GLN A 63 -1.38 5.17 -7.35
N ALA A 64 -2.35 5.52 -8.20
CA ALA A 64 -2.81 6.90 -8.31
C ALA A 64 -3.39 7.39 -6.98
N LEU A 65 -3.03 8.59 -6.55
CA LEU A 65 -3.50 9.17 -5.28
C LEU A 65 -4.97 9.64 -5.40
N THR A 66 -5.90 8.70 -5.43
CA THR A 66 -7.34 8.96 -5.54
C THR A 66 -8.15 8.42 -4.35
N PHE A 67 -7.48 8.02 -3.26
CA PHE A 67 -8.08 7.38 -2.09
C PHE A 67 -9.25 8.17 -1.50
N TYR A 68 -9.12 9.48 -1.31
CA TYR A 68 -10.18 10.37 -0.82
C TYR A 68 -10.85 11.19 -1.93
N ALA A 69 -10.59 10.89 -3.21
CA ALA A 69 -11.08 11.68 -4.33
C ALA A 69 -12.47 11.24 -4.83
N SER A 70 -13.32 10.72 -3.96
CA SER A 70 -14.73 10.44 -4.22
C SER A 70 -15.60 11.65 -3.84
N ARG A 71 -16.77 11.78 -4.48
CA ARG A 71 -17.65 12.94 -4.32
C ARG A 71 -18.09 13.17 -2.88
N ASP A 72 -18.44 12.11 -2.16
CA ASP A 72 -18.87 12.14 -0.77
C ASP A 72 -17.77 12.69 0.16
N LYS A 73 -16.54 12.20 0.00
CA LYS A 73 -15.40 12.63 0.80
C LYS A 73 -14.95 14.04 0.46
N LEU A 74 -14.86 14.37 -0.82
CA LEU A 74 -14.52 15.73 -1.27
C LEU A 74 -15.57 16.76 -0.83
N ALA A 75 -16.86 16.38 -0.73
CA ALA A 75 -17.91 17.27 -0.25
C ALA A 75 -17.68 17.72 1.20
N THR A 76 -17.04 16.91 2.03
CA THR A 76 -16.74 17.28 3.44
C THR A 76 -15.76 18.43 3.56
N VAL A 77 -15.03 18.74 2.49
CA VAL A 77 -14.01 19.82 2.43
C VAL A 77 -14.29 20.84 1.31
N GLY A 78 -15.47 20.74 0.68
CA GLY A 78 -15.90 21.70 -0.36
C GLY A 78 -15.25 21.51 -1.73
N LEU A 79 -14.69 20.33 -2.00
CA LEU A 79 -13.96 20.00 -3.24
C LEU A 79 -14.71 19.03 -4.17
N GLN A 80 -16.01 18.76 -3.92
CA GLN A 80 -16.80 17.79 -4.69
C GLN A 80 -16.85 18.11 -6.20
N ASP A 81 -16.80 19.38 -6.57
CA ASP A 81 -16.84 19.81 -7.97
C ASP A 81 -15.47 19.67 -8.68
N ARG A 82 -14.42 19.32 -7.92
CA ARG A 82 -13.08 19.07 -8.42
C ARG A 82 -12.75 17.59 -8.59
N LEU A 83 -13.75 16.70 -8.41
CA LEU A 83 -13.55 15.25 -8.48
C LEU A 83 -12.82 14.83 -9.77
N GLU A 84 -13.33 15.29 -10.91
CA GLU A 84 -12.76 14.90 -12.21
C GLU A 84 -11.31 15.40 -12.35
N ASP A 85 -11.05 16.67 -12.03
CA ASP A 85 -9.71 17.27 -12.12
C ASP A 85 -8.71 16.54 -11.23
N LEU A 86 -9.11 16.23 -9.98
CA LEU A 86 -8.27 15.55 -8.99
C LEU A 86 -7.92 14.12 -9.41
N ASN A 87 -8.92 13.32 -9.79
CA ASN A 87 -8.69 11.97 -10.27
C ASN A 87 -7.83 11.96 -11.54
N ARG A 88 -8.11 12.85 -12.49
CA ARG A 88 -7.35 13.00 -13.73
C ARG A 88 -5.89 13.35 -13.47
N ALA A 89 -5.66 14.38 -12.65
CA ALA A 89 -4.31 14.84 -12.33
C ALA A 89 -3.50 13.73 -11.63
N ALA A 90 -4.08 13.06 -10.63
CA ALA A 90 -3.42 11.98 -9.89
C ALA A 90 -3.00 10.82 -10.82
N VAL A 91 -3.90 10.38 -11.72
CA VAL A 91 -3.58 9.32 -12.70
C VAL A 91 -2.49 9.77 -13.67
N ARG A 92 -2.55 10.98 -14.19
CA ARG A 92 -1.56 11.51 -15.14
C ARG A 92 -0.17 11.60 -14.53
N ILE A 93 -0.05 12.09 -13.30
CA ILE A 93 1.22 12.16 -12.58
C ILE A 93 1.79 10.75 -12.38
N ALA A 94 0.98 9.81 -11.91
CA ALA A 94 1.42 8.43 -11.74
C ALA A 94 1.88 7.80 -13.06
N LYS A 95 1.15 8.01 -14.17
CA LYS A 95 1.51 7.49 -15.50
C LYS A 95 2.79 8.09 -16.04
N GLU A 96 2.97 9.39 -15.89
CA GLU A 96 4.19 10.09 -16.30
C GLU A 96 5.41 9.49 -15.60
N VAL A 97 5.34 9.31 -14.29
CA VAL A 97 6.43 8.71 -13.52
C VAL A 97 6.60 7.23 -13.86
N ALA A 98 5.53 6.45 -13.95
CA ALA A 98 5.59 5.03 -14.24
C ALA A 98 6.30 4.72 -15.57
N GLY A 99 6.05 5.53 -16.60
CA GLY A 99 6.61 5.32 -17.94
C GLY A 99 6.37 3.88 -18.41
N GLN A 100 7.43 3.18 -18.83
CA GLN A 100 7.39 1.76 -19.20
C GLN A 100 7.82 0.82 -18.07
N ARG A 101 8.27 1.36 -16.93
CA ARG A 101 8.85 0.57 -15.83
C ARG A 101 7.81 0.01 -14.87
N CYS A 102 6.76 0.77 -14.56
CA CYS A 102 5.75 0.41 -13.59
C CYS A 102 4.36 0.32 -14.24
N LEU A 103 3.48 -0.49 -13.68
CA LEU A 103 2.05 -0.40 -13.92
C LEU A 103 1.46 0.74 -13.09
N VAL A 104 0.32 1.27 -13.53
CA VAL A 104 -0.43 2.28 -12.79
C VAL A 104 -1.77 1.69 -12.36
N ALA A 105 -2.03 1.68 -11.07
CA ALA A 105 -3.32 1.30 -10.51
C ALA A 105 -4.21 2.52 -10.34
N GLY A 106 -5.46 2.42 -10.79
CA GLY A 106 -6.53 3.28 -10.30
C GLY A 106 -6.93 2.87 -8.89
N ASN A 107 -7.49 3.79 -8.10
CA ASN A 107 -7.85 3.50 -6.71
C ASN A 107 -9.29 3.87 -6.41
N LEU A 108 -10.00 2.93 -5.77
CA LEU A 108 -11.23 3.13 -5.03
C LEU A 108 -10.98 2.85 -3.55
N SER A 109 -11.70 3.53 -2.68
CA SER A 109 -11.64 3.28 -1.24
C SER A 109 -13.05 3.27 -0.63
N LEU A 110 -13.16 2.76 0.60
CA LEU A 110 -14.42 2.81 1.32
C LEU A 110 -15.07 4.19 1.20
N THR A 111 -16.40 4.23 1.14
CA THR A 111 -17.19 5.47 1.26
C THR A 111 -17.64 5.65 2.72
N TRP A 112 -18.20 6.81 3.04
CA TRP A 112 -18.83 7.02 4.35
C TRP A 112 -20.35 6.91 4.26
N MET A 113 -20.86 6.32 3.17
CA MET A 113 -22.28 6.27 2.83
C MET A 113 -22.85 4.86 2.87
N TYR A 114 -22.02 3.82 3.02
CA TYR A 114 -22.48 2.45 2.97
C TYR A 114 -23.32 2.10 4.20
N GLU A 115 -24.52 1.58 3.95
CA GLU A 115 -25.43 1.03 4.96
C GLU A 115 -25.92 -0.34 4.49
N PRO A 116 -25.65 -1.44 5.27
CA PRO A 116 -25.92 -2.80 4.80
C PRO A 116 -27.38 -3.10 4.50
N GLU A 117 -28.33 -2.43 5.18
CA GLU A 117 -29.77 -2.67 5.03
C GLU A 117 -30.45 -1.67 4.07
N SER A 118 -29.71 -0.67 3.57
CA SER A 118 -30.27 0.38 2.71
C SER A 118 -29.91 0.17 1.23
N SER A 119 -30.90 -0.17 0.40
CA SER A 119 -30.70 -0.24 -1.05
C SER A 119 -30.29 1.11 -1.64
N ALA A 120 -30.90 2.19 -1.16
CA ALA A 120 -30.59 3.55 -1.61
C ALA A 120 -29.15 3.96 -1.27
N ALA A 121 -28.61 3.54 -0.11
CA ALA A 121 -27.21 3.76 0.23
C ALA A 121 -26.29 2.97 -0.70
N LYS A 122 -26.60 1.71 -0.97
CA LYS A 122 -25.84 0.87 -1.92
C LYS A 122 -25.85 1.45 -3.33
N ASP A 123 -26.95 2.01 -3.79
CA ASP A 123 -27.03 2.65 -5.12
C ASP A 123 -26.20 3.94 -5.17
N ARG A 124 -26.16 4.74 -4.09
CA ARG A 124 -25.25 5.89 -4.00
C ARG A 124 -23.77 5.48 -4.03
N VAL A 125 -23.42 4.40 -3.32
CA VAL A 125 -22.05 3.85 -3.36
C VAL A 125 -21.66 3.43 -4.76
N ARG A 126 -22.55 2.71 -5.50
CA ARG A 126 -22.32 2.35 -6.91
C ARG A 126 -22.08 3.58 -7.78
N ALA A 127 -22.96 4.57 -7.69
CA ALA A 127 -22.82 5.79 -8.48
C ALA A 127 -21.49 6.51 -8.20
N THR A 128 -21.07 6.56 -6.95
CA THR A 128 -19.80 7.17 -6.55
C THR A 128 -18.60 6.41 -7.10
N PHE A 129 -18.60 5.08 -7.06
CA PHE A 129 -17.52 4.28 -7.65
C PHE A 129 -17.51 4.39 -9.17
N ASP A 130 -18.66 4.34 -9.83
CA ASP A 130 -18.74 4.49 -11.28
C ASP A 130 -18.22 5.87 -11.74
N GLU A 131 -18.52 6.94 -11.01
CA GLU A 131 -18.03 8.28 -11.31
C GLU A 131 -16.50 8.37 -11.24
N GLN A 132 -15.86 7.84 -10.19
CA GLN A 132 -14.41 7.80 -10.09
C GLN A 132 -13.77 6.92 -11.18
N LEU A 133 -14.34 5.72 -11.40
CA LEU A 133 -13.84 4.77 -12.38
C LEU A 133 -13.88 5.33 -13.79
N ALA A 134 -14.94 6.07 -14.16
CA ALA A 134 -15.07 6.67 -15.48
C ALA A 134 -13.87 7.58 -15.80
N VAL A 135 -13.43 8.38 -14.83
CA VAL A 135 -12.26 9.27 -14.99
C VAL A 135 -10.96 8.47 -15.04
N GLN A 136 -10.75 7.56 -14.08
CA GLN A 136 -9.50 6.83 -13.95
C GLN A 136 -9.24 5.89 -15.14
N VAL A 137 -10.28 5.18 -15.59
CA VAL A 137 -10.22 4.31 -16.78
C VAL A 137 -10.03 5.14 -18.06
N GLY A 138 -10.72 6.29 -18.16
CA GLY A 138 -10.54 7.23 -19.28
C GLY A 138 -9.11 7.75 -19.40
N GLU A 139 -8.41 7.89 -18.30
CA GLU A 139 -6.98 8.25 -18.28
C GLU A 139 -6.04 7.05 -18.50
N GLY A 140 -6.58 5.83 -18.56
CA GLY A 140 -5.86 4.62 -18.97
C GLY A 140 -4.98 4.03 -17.87
N VAL A 141 -5.55 3.75 -16.71
CA VAL A 141 -4.92 2.93 -15.67
C VAL A 141 -4.82 1.47 -16.13
N ASP A 142 -3.85 0.71 -15.61
CA ASP A 142 -3.60 -0.67 -16.01
C ASP A 142 -4.52 -1.69 -15.30
N PHE A 143 -4.96 -1.37 -14.08
CA PHE A 143 -5.88 -2.17 -13.26
C PHE A 143 -6.48 -1.31 -12.14
N ILE A 144 -7.45 -1.86 -11.40
CA ILE A 144 -8.12 -1.16 -10.29
C ILE A 144 -7.77 -1.82 -8.96
N ILE A 145 -7.44 -1.00 -7.97
CA ILE A 145 -7.33 -1.37 -6.56
C ILE A 145 -8.51 -0.76 -5.81
N GLY A 146 -9.36 -1.61 -5.23
CA GLY A 146 -10.32 -1.23 -4.22
C GLY A 146 -9.76 -1.58 -2.84
N GLU A 147 -9.58 -0.61 -1.97
CA GLU A 147 -8.83 -0.84 -0.74
C GLU A 147 -9.49 -0.29 0.52
N THR A 148 -9.07 -0.84 1.66
CA THR A 148 -9.42 -0.37 3.01
C THR A 148 -10.91 -0.46 3.31
N PHE A 149 -11.57 -1.50 2.79
CA PHE A 149 -12.98 -1.76 3.09
C PHE A 149 -13.11 -2.47 4.44
N SER A 150 -13.86 -1.88 5.37
CA SER A 150 -14.27 -2.56 6.60
C SER A 150 -15.53 -3.41 6.39
N TRP A 151 -16.39 -3.00 5.44
CA TRP A 151 -17.62 -3.68 5.07
C TRP A 151 -17.43 -4.57 3.84
N LEU A 152 -17.67 -5.86 3.99
CA LEU A 152 -17.60 -6.80 2.87
C LEU A 152 -18.62 -6.49 1.78
N GLY A 153 -19.83 -6.06 2.17
CA GLY A 153 -20.88 -5.67 1.21
C GLY A 153 -20.50 -4.46 0.37
N GLU A 154 -19.78 -3.48 0.93
CA GLU A 154 -19.25 -2.35 0.17
C GLU A 154 -18.12 -2.79 -0.79
N ALA A 155 -17.22 -3.66 -0.31
CA ALA A 155 -16.17 -4.24 -1.14
C ALA A 155 -16.73 -5.01 -2.35
N LEU A 156 -17.85 -5.71 -2.18
CA LEU A 156 -18.55 -6.40 -3.27
C LEU A 156 -19.10 -5.42 -4.32
N ILE A 157 -19.62 -4.26 -3.90
CA ILE A 157 -20.04 -3.19 -4.83
C ILE A 157 -18.82 -2.66 -5.60
N ALA A 158 -17.67 -2.50 -4.94
CA ALA A 158 -16.43 -2.09 -5.61
C ALA A 158 -15.99 -3.13 -6.66
N VAL A 159 -16.05 -4.44 -6.36
CA VAL A 159 -15.81 -5.51 -7.33
C VAL A 159 -16.76 -5.39 -8.52
N GLU A 160 -18.08 -5.29 -8.26
CA GLU A 160 -19.10 -5.16 -9.29
C GLU A 160 -18.81 -3.99 -10.24
N CYS A 161 -18.57 -2.79 -9.70
CA CYS A 161 -18.29 -1.59 -10.49
C CYS A 161 -16.97 -1.71 -11.27
N ALA A 162 -15.90 -2.14 -10.62
CA ALA A 162 -14.59 -2.26 -11.25
C ALA A 162 -14.56 -3.34 -12.35
N LYS A 163 -15.23 -4.48 -12.17
CA LYS A 163 -15.31 -5.53 -13.20
C LYS A 163 -16.02 -5.07 -14.47
N ARG A 164 -17.00 -4.15 -14.38
CA ARG A 164 -17.64 -3.56 -15.57
C ARG A 164 -16.68 -2.79 -16.47
N THR A 165 -15.54 -2.34 -15.94
CA THR A 165 -14.50 -1.65 -16.73
C THR A 165 -13.73 -2.57 -17.66
N GLY A 166 -13.78 -3.88 -17.46
CA GLY A 166 -12.98 -4.88 -18.18
C GLY A 166 -11.51 -4.96 -17.73
N LEU A 167 -11.08 -4.16 -16.78
CA LEU A 167 -9.73 -4.20 -16.20
C LEU A 167 -9.62 -5.26 -15.10
N PRO A 168 -8.40 -5.76 -14.81
CA PRO A 168 -8.16 -6.57 -13.62
C PRO A 168 -8.51 -5.80 -12.34
N VAL A 169 -9.01 -6.52 -11.33
CA VAL A 169 -9.52 -5.94 -10.08
C VAL A 169 -8.85 -6.58 -8.88
N MET A 170 -8.21 -5.77 -8.08
CA MET A 170 -7.72 -6.11 -6.75
C MET A 170 -8.64 -5.49 -5.70
N VAL A 171 -9.09 -6.27 -4.70
CA VAL A 171 -9.86 -5.73 -3.58
C VAL A 171 -9.29 -6.22 -2.26
N THR A 172 -9.08 -5.29 -1.34
CA THR A 172 -8.52 -5.56 -0.02
C THR A 172 -9.42 -5.08 1.10
N ILE A 173 -9.49 -5.91 2.15
CA ILE A 173 -10.26 -5.65 3.38
C ILE A 173 -9.30 -5.13 4.45
N CYS A 174 -9.76 -4.22 5.28
CA CYS A 174 -9.11 -3.88 6.55
C CYS A 174 -9.91 -4.45 7.72
N PHE A 175 -9.20 -4.87 8.76
CA PHE A 175 -9.79 -5.38 10.00
C PHE A 175 -9.38 -4.44 11.15
N GLU A 176 -10.34 -3.87 11.83
CA GLU A 176 -10.09 -2.94 12.93
C GLU A 176 -9.52 -3.67 14.17
N ASN A 177 -10.34 -4.10 15.11
CA ASN A 177 -9.86 -4.69 16.37
C ASN A 177 -9.89 -6.22 16.42
N GLN A 178 -10.77 -6.85 15.62
CA GLN A 178 -10.87 -8.29 15.50
C GLN A 178 -10.55 -8.72 14.07
N ASN A 179 -10.23 -10.00 13.85
CA ASN A 179 -10.00 -10.49 12.48
C ASN A 179 -11.32 -10.75 11.75
N LEU A 180 -12.27 -9.81 11.88
CA LEU A 180 -13.61 -9.87 11.30
C LEU A 180 -13.90 -8.56 10.56
N THR A 181 -14.65 -8.65 9.47
CA THR A 181 -15.24 -7.47 8.81
C THR A 181 -16.30 -6.82 9.72
N ALA A 182 -16.77 -5.64 9.36
CA ALA A 182 -17.83 -4.96 10.09
C ALA A 182 -19.15 -5.77 10.13
N GLU A 183 -19.36 -6.69 9.17
CA GLU A 183 -20.47 -7.67 9.19
C GLU A 183 -20.17 -8.95 9.98
N GLY A 184 -19.01 -9.06 10.63
CA GLY A 184 -18.63 -10.24 11.41
C GLY A 184 -18.12 -11.41 10.57
N LYS A 185 -17.67 -11.19 9.33
CA LYS A 185 -17.08 -12.22 8.47
C LYS A 185 -15.59 -12.37 8.74
N SER A 186 -15.13 -13.61 8.80
CA SER A 186 -13.70 -13.92 8.91
C SER A 186 -12.91 -13.55 7.66
N ALA A 187 -11.59 -13.45 7.78
CA ALA A 187 -10.69 -13.21 6.65
C ALA A 187 -10.86 -14.26 5.54
N ALA A 188 -11.03 -15.53 5.92
CA ALA A 188 -11.27 -16.64 5.00
C ALA A 188 -12.59 -16.49 4.23
N GLU A 189 -13.69 -16.16 4.92
CA GLU A 189 -15.00 -15.93 4.30
C GLU A 189 -14.96 -14.72 3.37
N ALA A 190 -14.34 -13.61 3.81
CA ALA A 190 -14.21 -12.40 3.00
C ALA A 190 -13.44 -12.67 1.69
N ALA A 191 -12.27 -13.33 1.78
CA ALA A 191 -11.48 -13.68 0.60
C ALA A 191 -12.26 -14.55 -0.37
N LYS A 192 -12.92 -15.61 0.13
CA LYS A 192 -13.73 -16.48 -0.71
C LYS A 192 -14.87 -15.73 -1.40
N THR A 193 -15.60 -14.91 -0.66
CA THR A 193 -16.73 -14.13 -1.20
C THR A 193 -16.28 -13.16 -2.28
N LEU A 194 -15.15 -12.48 -2.10
CA LEU A 194 -14.60 -11.56 -3.10
C LEU A 194 -14.14 -12.29 -4.38
N VAL A 195 -13.51 -13.46 -4.23
CA VAL A 195 -13.13 -14.30 -5.39
C VAL A 195 -14.36 -14.80 -6.13
N ASP A 196 -15.37 -15.29 -5.41
CA ASP A 196 -16.63 -15.77 -6.01
C ASP A 196 -17.38 -14.62 -6.74
N ALA A 197 -17.20 -13.37 -6.29
CA ALA A 197 -17.72 -12.17 -6.96
C ALA A 197 -16.90 -11.73 -8.19
N GLY A 198 -15.76 -12.35 -8.45
CA GLY A 198 -14.93 -12.13 -9.63
C GLY A 198 -13.73 -11.19 -9.41
N ALA A 199 -13.34 -10.85 -8.19
CA ALA A 199 -12.10 -10.16 -7.93
C ALA A 199 -10.91 -11.04 -8.38
N ASP A 200 -9.95 -10.44 -9.10
CA ASP A 200 -8.79 -11.16 -9.63
C ASP A 200 -7.69 -11.31 -8.57
N ILE A 201 -7.60 -10.36 -7.65
CA ILE A 201 -6.65 -10.32 -6.54
C ILE A 201 -7.43 -9.93 -5.28
N VAL A 202 -7.28 -10.69 -4.20
CA VAL A 202 -7.94 -10.41 -2.92
C VAL A 202 -6.93 -10.34 -1.79
N GLY A 203 -7.24 -9.66 -0.70
CA GLY A 203 -6.29 -9.59 0.40
C GLY A 203 -6.66 -8.61 1.48
N MET A 204 -5.64 -8.08 2.14
CA MET A 204 -5.84 -7.09 3.20
C MET A 204 -4.80 -5.98 3.14
N ASN A 205 -5.21 -4.80 3.60
CA ASN A 205 -4.35 -3.63 3.66
C ASN A 205 -4.64 -2.75 4.87
N CYS A 206 -3.71 -1.84 5.13
CA CYS A 206 -3.81 -0.76 6.12
C CYS A 206 -4.15 -1.22 7.56
N LEU A 207 -4.39 -0.28 8.44
CA LEU A 207 -4.72 -0.33 9.87
C LEU A 207 -3.69 -1.08 10.73
N ARG A 208 -3.19 -2.22 10.30
CA ARG A 208 -2.36 -3.13 11.11
C ARG A 208 -0.95 -3.30 10.56
N PRO A 209 0.05 -3.39 11.44
CA PRO A 209 1.42 -3.77 11.05
C PRO A 209 1.54 -5.25 10.65
N PRO A 210 2.69 -5.64 10.08
CA PRO A 210 2.95 -7.01 9.60
C PRO A 210 2.61 -8.13 10.58
N GLU A 211 2.96 -7.96 11.84
CA GLU A 211 2.78 -8.99 12.88
C GLU A 211 1.31 -9.35 13.12
N HIS A 212 0.38 -8.42 12.86
CA HIS A 212 -1.06 -8.63 13.05
C HIS A 212 -1.80 -9.06 11.79
N ILE A 213 -1.12 -9.15 10.63
CA ILE A 213 -1.76 -9.56 9.38
C ILE A 213 -1.42 -10.99 8.93
N PHE A 214 -0.34 -11.60 9.43
CA PHE A 214 0.10 -12.90 8.93
C PHE A 214 -0.94 -14.00 9.15
N LYS A 215 -1.53 -14.08 10.34
CA LYS A 215 -2.57 -15.09 10.63
C LYS A 215 -3.79 -14.96 9.73
N PRO A 216 -4.43 -13.78 9.58
CA PRO A 216 -5.51 -13.61 8.60
C PRO A 216 -5.09 -13.94 7.16
N LEU A 217 -3.88 -13.60 6.72
CA LEU A 217 -3.38 -13.93 5.38
C LEU A 217 -3.23 -15.44 5.17
N GLU A 218 -2.76 -16.17 6.18
CA GLU A 218 -2.68 -17.64 6.14
C GLU A 218 -4.08 -18.27 6.05
N GLU A 219 -5.07 -17.71 6.75
CA GLU A 219 -6.47 -18.13 6.67
C GLU A 219 -7.05 -17.85 5.26
N MET A 220 -6.80 -16.66 4.70
CA MET A 220 -7.19 -16.32 3.33
C MET A 220 -6.53 -17.28 2.32
N ARG A 221 -5.21 -17.53 2.41
CA ARG A 221 -4.50 -18.43 1.49
C ARG A 221 -5.08 -19.85 1.51
N LYS A 222 -5.44 -20.37 2.69
CA LYS A 222 -6.10 -21.68 2.81
C LYS A 222 -7.47 -21.69 2.17
N ALA A 223 -8.25 -20.61 2.29
CA ALA A 223 -9.60 -20.51 1.75
C ALA A 223 -9.62 -20.36 0.22
N VAL A 224 -8.63 -19.65 -0.33
CA VAL A 224 -8.54 -19.36 -1.77
C VAL A 224 -7.16 -19.74 -2.35
N PRO A 225 -6.80 -21.04 -2.39
CA PRO A 225 -5.44 -21.49 -2.71
C PRO A 225 -4.98 -21.12 -4.12
N ASN A 226 -5.91 -20.91 -5.05
CA ASN A 226 -5.63 -20.62 -6.46
C ASN A 226 -5.82 -19.15 -6.85
N ALA A 227 -6.31 -18.30 -5.94
CA ALA A 227 -6.46 -16.87 -6.20
C ALA A 227 -5.15 -16.12 -5.91
N PHE A 228 -4.93 -14.99 -6.57
CA PHE A 228 -3.84 -14.09 -6.19
C PHE A 228 -4.17 -13.39 -4.88
N LEU A 229 -3.20 -13.37 -3.96
CA LEU A 229 -3.34 -12.79 -2.63
C LEU A 229 -2.51 -11.51 -2.50
N ALA A 230 -3.08 -10.47 -1.92
CA ALA A 230 -2.44 -9.17 -1.69
C ALA A 230 -2.25 -8.88 -0.19
N ALA A 231 -1.15 -8.22 0.15
CA ALA A 231 -0.89 -7.69 1.49
C ALA A 231 -0.21 -6.33 1.43
N GLN A 232 -0.76 -5.35 2.17
CA GLN A 232 -0.23 -3.98 2.25
C GLN A 232 -0.40 -3.45 3.70
N PRO A 233 0.40 -3.92 4.68
CA PRO A 233 0.31 -3.46 6.07
C PRO A 233 0.78 -2.02 6.23
N VAL A 234 0.46 -1.42 7.36
CA VAL A 234 1.08 -0.17 7.78
C VAL A 234 2.50 -0.41 8.30
N ALA A 235 3.34 0.61 8.24
CA ALA A 235 4.72 0.54 8.73
C ALA A 235 4.87 1.22 10.10
N TYR A 236 3.97 0.90 11.04
CA TYR A 236 4.02 1.40 12.41
C TYR A 236 3.91 0.26 13.42
N HIS A 237 4.64 0.35 14.53
CA HIS A 237 4.44 -0.54 15.68
C HIS A 237 3.10 -0.25 16.35
N THR A 238 2.37 -1.30 16.70
CA THR A 238 1.14 -1.20 17.48
C THR A 238 1.17 -2.22 18.63
N PRO A 239 0.56 -1.91 19.79
CA PRO A 239 0.40 -2.91 20.84
C PRO A 239 -0.50 -4.07 20.40
N ALA A 240 -0.27 -5.26 20.96
CA ALA A 240 -1.03 -6.46 20.62
C ALA A 240 -2.53 -6.36 20.92
N ASP A 241 -2.89 -5.58 21.92
CA ASP A 241 -4.28 -5.31 22.32
C ASP A 241 -4.91 -4.14 21.56
N LYS A 242 -4.13 -3.39 20.79
CA LYS A 242 -4.57 -2.26 19.94
C LYS A 242 -3.88 -2.32 18.59
N PRO A 243 -4.23 -3.31 17.74
CA PRO A 243 -3.53 -3.54 16.48
C PRO A 243 -3.78 -2.47 15.42
N ASP A 244 -4.79 -1.63 15.57
CA ASP A 244 -5.11 -0.52 14.67
C ASP A 244 -4.31 0.74 15.05
N PHE A 245 -3.44 1.19 14.13
CA PHE A 245 -2.59 2.37 14.37
C PHE A 245 -3.38 3.68 14.53
N THR A 246 -4.59 3.75 13.96
CA THR A 246 -5.45 4.94 14.09
C THR A 246 -6.08 5.09 15.49
N SER A 247 -6.07 4.00 16.27
CA SER A 247 -6.54 4.00 17.65
C SER A 247 -5.47 4.43 18.67
N LEU A 248 -4.24 4.66 18.20
CA LEU A 248 -3.12 5.07 19.07
C LEU A 248 -3.22 6.55 19.47
N PRO A 249 -2.81 6.91 20.69
CA PRO A 249 -2.79 8.32 21.12
C PRO A 249 -1.92 9.22 20.25
N GLN A 250 -0.91 8.64 19.59
CA GLN A 250 0.02 9.33 18.69
C GLN A 250 -0.58 9.67 17.31
N PHE A 251 -1.71 9.06 16.96
CA PHE A 251 -2.35 9.35 15.69
C PHE A 251 -3.03 10.74 15.72
N PRO A 252 -2.91 11.54 14.65
CA PRO A 252 -2.13 11.30 13.43
C PRO A 252 -0.72 11.92 13.41
N PHE A 253 -0.33 12.75 14.40
CA PHE A 253 0.80 13.69 14.28
C PHE A 253 2.11 13.24 14.95
N GLU A 254 2.09 12.18 15.77
CA GLU A 254 3.25 11.74 16.56
C GLU A 254 3.66 10.29 16.25
N LEU A 255 3.42 9.83 15.02
CA LEU A 255 3.65 8.44 14.60
C LEU A 255 5.12 8.13 14.27
N ASP A 256 5.99 9.13 14.17
CA ASP A 256 7.39 8.96 13.74
C ASP A 256 8.17 7.97 14.59
N ASN A 257 7.99 8.03 15.90
CA ASN A 257 8.67 7.15 16.86
C ASN A 257 8.16 5.70 16.84
N LEU A 258 7.05 5.46 16.15
CA LEU A 258 6.45 4.14 16.00
C LEU A 258 6.76 3.51 14.64
N GLN A 259 7.47 4.22 13.77
CA GLN A 259 7.75 3.72 12.43
C GLN A 259 8.62 2.46 12.46
N LEU A 260 8.21 1.43 11.73
CA LEU A 260 8.99 0.21 11.56
C LEU A 260 10.31 0.52 10.85
N SER A 261 11.35 -0.22 11.19
CA SER A 261 12.61 -0.15 10.48
C SER A 261 12.49 -0.78 9.09
N ARG A 262 13.39 -0.39 8.19
CA ARG A 262 13.50 -1.04 6.87
C ARG A 262 13.81 -2.54 6.96
N LYS A 263 14.50 -3.01 8.02
CA LYS A 263 14.78 -4.44 8.24
C LYS A 263 13.51 -5.21 8.59
N GLU A 264 12.62 -4.63 9.40
CA GLU A 264 11.32 -5.24 9.73
C GLU A 264 10.42 -5.33 8.49
N MET A 265 10.40 -4.30 7.65
CA MET A 265 9.65 -4.33 6.39
C MET A 265 10.25 -5.32 5.37
N ALA A 266 11.57 -5.51 5.35
CA ALA A 266 12.20 -6.59 4.58
C ALA A 266 11.77 -7.98 5.09
N ALA A 267 11.77 -8.18 6.42
CA ALA A 267 11.30 -9.42 7.03
C ALA A 267 9.82 -9.70 6.73
N TYR A 268 8.99 -8.64 6.77
CA TYR A 268 7.59 -8.73 6.32
C TYR A 268 7.49 -9.24 4.88
N ALA A 269 8.22 -8.63 3.95
CA ALA A 269 8.14 -9.00 2.54
C ALA A 269 8.56 -10.46 2.31
N GLN A 270 9.59 -10.92 3.02
CA GLN A 270 10.02 -12.30 2.97
C GLN A 270 8.96 -13.26 3.54
N ARG A 271 8.38 -12.95 4.70
CA ARG A 271 7.33 -13.77 5.31
C ARG A 271 6.05 -13.80 4.47
N ALA A 272 5.65 -12.65 3.91
CA ALA A 272 4.51 -12.58 3.00
C ALA A 272 4.71 -13.50 1.77
N ARG A 273 5.91 -13.50 1.18
CA ARG A 273 6.25 -14.41 0.08
C ARG A 273 6.16 -15.89 0.51
N GLU A 274 6.61 -16.24 1.72
CA GLU A 274 6.54 -17.62 2.25
C GLU A 274 5.09 -18.09 2.45
N ILE A 275 4.19 -17.19 2.85
CA ILE A 275 2.74 -17.45 2.94
C ILE A 275 2.12 -17.67 1.55
N GLY A 276 2.79 -17.20 0.50
CA GLY A 276 2.29 -17.23 -0.87
C GLY A 276 1.49 -15.97 -1.23
N VAL A 277 1.83 -14.83 -0.65
CA VAL A 277 1.29 -13.53 -1.09
C VAL A 277 1.90 -13.18 -2.44
N ASP A 278 1.05 -12.81 -3.40
CA ASP A 278 1.43 -12.55 -4.78
C ASP A 278 1.64 -11.06 -5.04
N TYR A 279 0.85 -10.18 -4.43
CA TYR A 279 1.03 -8.73 -4.46
C TYR A 279 1.47 -8.25 -3.08
N ILE A 280 2.72 -7.83 -2.97
CA ILE A 280 3.35 -7.41 -1.71
C ILE A 280 3.62 -5.91 -1.79
N GLY A 281 2.87 -5.13 -1.05
CA GLY A 281 3.02 -3.68 -0.96
C GLY A 281 3.07 -3.23 0.50
N ALA A 282 2.91 -1.95 0.71
CA ALA A 282 2.78 -1.38 2.04
C ALA A 282 1.83 -0.17 2.01
N CYS A 283 1.30 0.20 3.17
CA CYS A 283 0.36 1.30 3.32
C CYS A 283 0.97 2.42 4.18
N CYS A 284 0.16 3.09 4.99
CA CYS A 284 0.56 4.23 5.83
C CYS A 284 1.88 3.99 6.57
N GLY A 285 2.73 5.03 6.63
CA GLY A 285 4.04 4.98 7.28
C GLY A 285 5.16 4.35 6.46
N ALA A 286 4.85 3.64 5.37
CA ALA A 286 5.89 3.07 4.52
C ALA A 286 6.47 4.12 3.57
N VAL A 287 7.78 4.24 3.58
CA VAL A 287 8.56 5.19 2.75
C VAL A 287 9.47 4.44 1.78
N ALA A 288 10.11 5.16 0.88
CA ALA A 288 10.94 4.58 -0.19
C ALA A 288 12.04 3.63 0.34
N THR A 289 12.63 3.91 1.51
CA THR A 289 13.65 3.03 2.10
C THR A 289 13.09 1.68 2.54
N HIS A 290 11.82 1.60 2.95
CA HIS A 290 11.12 0.35 3.22
C HIS A 290 10.91 -0.45 1.92
N ILE A 291 10.37 0.20 0.89
CA ILE A 291 10.15 -0.43 -0.42
C ILE A 291 11.45 -0.95 -1.02
N ARG A 292 12.55 -0.20 -0.89
CA ARG A 292 13.86 -0.62 -1.35
C ARG A 292 14.35 -1.91 -0.68
N GLU A 293 14.21 -2.03 0.64
CA GLU A 293 14.62 -3.25 1.34
C GLU A 293 13.69 -4.43 1.04
N MET A 294 12.39 -4.17 0.88
CA MET A 294 11.44 -5.17 0.38
C MET A 294 11.84 -5.62 -1.05
N ALA A 295 12.17 -4.69 -1.95
CA ALA A 295 12.65 -4.99 -3.30
C ALA A 295 13.93 -5.84 -3.28
N ARG A 296 14.86 -5.54 -2.38
CA ARG A 296 16.10 -6.28 -2.23
C ARG A 296 15.85 -7.75 -1.88
N VAL A 297 15.04 -8.03 -0.85
CA VAL A 297 14.77 -9.43 -0.41
C VAL A 297 13.88 -10.19 -1.39
N LEU A 298 13.01 -9.49 -2.11
CA LEU A 298 12.19 -10.07 -3.18
C LEU A 298 12.94 -10.19 -4.52
N GLN A 299 14.21 -9.78 -4.57
CA GLN A 299 15.09 -9.82 -5.75
C GLN A 299 14.56 -8.99 -6.94
N LYS A 300 13.92 -7.84 -6.65
CA LYS A 300 13.40 -6.90 -7.65
C LYS A 300 14.41 -5.84 -8.09
N LEU A 301 15.50 -5.67 -7.34
CA LEU A 301 16.59 -4.77 -7.71
C LEU A 301 17.63 -5.50 -8.58
N PRO A 302 18.39 -4.78 -9.41
CA PRO A 302 19.57 -5.31 -10.10
C PRO A 302 20.54 -6.02 -9.13
N ALA A 303 21.28 -7.03 -9.60
CA ALA A 303 22.12 -7.85 -8.75
C ALA A 303 23.16 -7.02 -7.96
N GLU A 304 23.77 -6.05 -8.61
CA GLU A 304 24.73 -5.11 -8.02
C GLU A 304 24.12 -4.24 -6.90
N GLN A 305 22.84 -3.90 -7.01
CA GLN A 305 22.14 -3.15 -5.98
C GLN A 305 21.63 -4.01 -4.83
N ARG A 306 21.40 -5.31 -5.07
CA ARG A 306 20.99 -6.25 -4.01
C ARG A 306 22.11 -6.56 -3.04
N THR A 307 23.35 -6.58 -3.53
CA THR A 307 24.54 -7.01 -2.80
C THR A 307 25.50 -5.90 -2.44
N TRP A 308 25.24 -4.64 -2.86
CA TRP A 308 26.18 -3.55 -2.66
C TRP A 308 26.57 -3.34 -1.18
N ALA A 309 25.63 -3.53 -0.26
CA ALA A 309 25.87 -3.43 1.17
C ALA A 309 26.78 -4.55 1.72
N LEU A 310 26.92 -5.65 0.96
CA LEU A 310 27.75 -6.82 1.28
C LEU A 310 29.02 -6.88 0.42
N ASN A 311 29.37 -5.81 -0.28
CA ASN A 311 30.57 -5.75 -1.07
C ASN A 311 31.79 -5.46 -0.17
N TYR A 312 32.43 -6.51 0.30
CA TYR A 312 33.58 -6.46 1.19
C TYR A 312 34.86 -5.91 0.55
N GLU A 313 34.91 -5.73 -0.76
CA GLU A 313 36.02 -5.07 -1.45
C GLU A 313 36.02 -3.54 -1.24
N LYS A 314 34.86 -2.97 -0.85
CA LYS A 314 34.75 -1.55 -0.50
C LYS A 314 35.14 -1.31 0.95
N PRO A 315 35.65 -0.12 1.27
CA PRO A 315 35.83 0.27 2.67
C PRO A 315 34.52 0.11 3.46
N MET A 316 34.62 -0.41 4.67
CA MET A 316 33.49 -0.62 5.56
C MET A 316 32.76 0.71 5.80
N SER A 317 31.43 0.72 5.60
CA SER A 317 30.61 1.86 5.93
C SER A 317 30.51 2.04 7.44
N ALA A 318 30.11 3.22 7.90
CA ALA A 318 29.87 3.43 9.33
C ALA A 318 28.83 2.47 9.90
N TYR A 319 27.82 2.10 9.11
CA TYR A 319 26.80 1.13 9.51
C TYR A 319 27.37 -0.28 9.70
N GLU A 320 28.19 -0.74 8.77
CA GLU A 320 28.88 -2.04 8.89
C GLU A 320 29.83 -2.03 10.08
N TYR A 321 30.50 -0.89 10.33
CA TYR A 321 31.39 -0.74 11.46
C TYR A 321 30.66 -0.87 12.81
N TYR A 322 29.45 -0.31 12.92
CA TYR A 322 28.64 -0.39 14.14
C TYR A 322 27.80 -1.66 14.27
N ASP A 323 27.71 -2.49 13.23
CA ASP A 323 27.08 -3.81 13.31
C ASP A 323 28.02 -4.88 13.94
N HIS A 324 29.26 -4.52 14.21
CA HIS A 324 30.18 -5.34 14.99
C HIS A 324 29.94 -5.17 16.50
N ASP A 325 30.30 -6.22 17.26
CA ASP A 325 30.20 -6.18 18.73
C ASP A 325 30.85 -4.89 19.27
N PRO A 326 30.12 -4.06 20.02
CA PRO A 326 30.64 -2.82 20.61
C PRO A 326 31.92 -3.03 21.42
N ALA A 327 32.13 -4.21 22.02
CA ALA A 327 33.35 -4.56 22.73
C ALA A 327 34.56 -4.72 21.79
N GLU A 328 34.39 -5.29 20.62
CA GLU A 328 35.45 -5.39 19.61
C GLU A 328 35.81 -4.03 19.01
N VAL A 329 34.82 -3.18 18.77
CA VAL A 329 35.02 -1.81 18.27
C VAL A 329 35.78 -0.97 19.31
N GLY A 330 35.43 -1.08 20.58
CA GLY A 330 36.13 -0.42 21.68
C GLY A 330 37.59 -0.85 21.77
N ALA A 331 37.87 -2.14 21.71
CA ALA A 331 39.21 -2.69 21.76
C ALA A 331 40.11 -2.23 20.58
N LYS A 332 39.56 -2.19 19.35
CA LYS A 332 40.28 -1.69 18.16
C LYS A 332 40.57 -0.18 18.26
N ASN A 333 39.69 0.61 18.80
CA ASN A 333 39.91 2.04 18.99
C ASN A 333 40.95 2.33 20.09
N ILE A 334 41.00 1.55 21.16
CA ILE A 334 42.00 1.63 22.20
C ILE A 334 43.38 1.25 21.63
N ALA A 335 43.46 0.15 20.89
CA ALA A 335 44.70 -0.30 20.26
C ALA A 335 45.27 0.74 19.27
N ARG A 336 44.44 1.41 18.46
CA ARG A 336 44.86 2.51 17.57
C ARG A 336 45.36 3.74 18.31
N LYS A 337 44.82 4.07 19.50
CA LYS A 337 45.28 5.17 20.31
C LYS A 337 46.61 4.87 21.03
N SER A 338 46.87 3.61 21.33
CA SER A 338 48.11 3.17 21.99
C SER A 338 49.26 3.01 21.02
N ALA A 339 48.99 2.97 19.70
CA ALA A 339 49.98 2.85 18.64
C ALA A 339 50.42 4.20 18.05
N LYS A 340 49.92 5.32 18.56
CA LYS A 340 50.33 6.69 18.28
C LYS A 340 51.05 7.29 19.51
#